data_ac59959cf96f0c52ea5d3a9b7aba7f6a
#
_entry.id   ac59959cf96f0c52ea5d3a9b7aba7f6a
#
_cell.length_a   1.000
_cell.length_b   1.000
_cell.length_c   1.000
_cell.angle_alpha   90.00
_cell.angle_beta   90.00
_cell.angle_gamma   90.00
#
_symmetry.space_group_name_H-M   'P 1'
#
loop_
_entity.id
_entity.type
_entity.pdbx_description
1 polymer ?
#
loop_
_entity_poly.entity_id
_entity_poly.type
_entity_poly.pdbx_seq_one_letter_code
_entity_poly.pdbx_strand_id
1 'polypeptide(L)'
;RTENFTLINQLGDTIRLDSIKNKIIVADFFFTHCPSICPTLTKNMKKLQQAFIKGGDPMQAVDSSIVLFLSFSVDPERDSVPVLKKYADHFGVNSDNWWLLTGSKKTIYDLALNEFKLGIVDGEGVDSAFVHTQKLVLLDKDHIVRGRLGPQVYYDGLDTTTFPELAKDIGLLMMEKPLAPEAPPFDPVQMAIFFGIALIAVIFAVNYLIKKKKQSGDA
;
A
#
# COMPACT_ATOMS: atom_id res chain seq x y z
N ARG A 1 -4.08 5.04 5.92
CA ARG A 1 -4.25 3.83 5.11
C ARG A 1 -4.99 4.19 3.84
N THR A 2 -4.48 3.74 2.70
CA THR A 2 -5.07 4.01 1.38
C THR A 2 -6.44 3.32 1.25
N GLU A 3 -7.44 4.03 0.72
CA GLU A 3 -8.76 3.47 0.45
C GLU A 3 -8.71 2.35 -0.60
N ASN A 4 -9.65 1.40 -0.49
CA ASN A 4 -9.70 0.29 -1.42
C ASN A 4 -10.15 0.76 -2.80
N PHE A 5 -9.49 0.24 -3.84
CA PHE A 5 -9.86 0.48 -5.23
C PHE A 5 -10.05 -0.84 -5.99
N THR A 6 -10.74 -0.77 -7.12
CA THR A 6 -10.87 -1.86 -8.08
C THR A 6 -10.53 -1.31 -9.47
N LEU A 7 -9.46 -1.83 -10.08
CA LEU A 7 -8.96 -1.45 -11.40
C LEU A 7 -8.61 -2.70 -12.21
N ILE A 8 -8.21 -2.52 -13.47
CA ILE A 8 -7.87 -3.62 -14.38
C ILE A 8 -6.41 -3.47 -14.79
N ASN A 9 -5.65 -4.56 -14.80
CA ASN A 9 -4.25 -4.54 -15.21
C ASN A 9 -4.09 -4.75 -16.73
N GLN A 10 -2.86 -4.64 -17.24
CA GLN A 10 -2.51 -4.85 -18.66
C GLN A 10 -2.76 -6.28 -19.16
N LEU A 11 -3.03 -7.24 -18.28
CA LEU A 11 -3.38 -8.62 -18.64
C LEU A 11 -4.89 -8.86 -18.69
N GLY A 12 -5.69 -7.86 -18.25
CA GLY A 12 -7.14 -7.95 -18.15
C GLY A 12 -7.65 -8.45 -16.79
N ASP A 13 -6.76 -8.65 -15.82
CA ASP A 13 -7.16 -9.10 -14.50
C ASP A 13 -7.71 -7.95 -13.67
N THR A 14 -8.74 -8.22 -12.90
CA THR A 14 -9.29 -7.27 -11.93
C THR A 14 -8.44 -7.23 -10.68
N ILE A 15 -7.90 -6.07 -10.37
CA ILE A 15 -7.02 -5.83 -9.23
C ILE A 15 -7.78 -5.03 -8.17
N ARG A 16 -7.82 -5.56 -6.96
CA ARG A 16 -8.36 -4.88 -5.78
C ARG A 16 -7.23 -4.67 -4.77
N LEU A 17 -7.12 -3.49 -4.20
CA LEU A 17 -6.07 -3.20 -3.22
C LEU A 17 -6.15 -4.13 -2.00
N ASP A 18 -7.35 -4.41 -1.51
CA ASP A 18 -7.56 -5.29 -0.36
C ASP A 18 -7.18 -6.76 -0.61
N SER A 19 -7.02 -7.17 -1.88
CA SER A 19 -6.50 -8.50 -2.24
C SER A 19 -4.97 -8.57 -2.25
N ILE A 20 -4.29 -7.42 -2.30
CA ILE A 20 -2.83 -7.33 -2.26
C ILE A 20 -2.40 -7.41 -0.80
N LYS A 21 -1.87 -8.57 -0.39
CA LYS A 21 -1.46 -8.81 1.01
C LYS A 21 0.06 -8.91 1.13
N ASN A 22 0.60 -8.35 2.21
CA ASN A 22 2.02 -8.46 2.57
C ASN A 22 2.97 -7.98 1.46
N LYS A 23 2.55 -7.00 0.64
CA LYS A 23 3.37 -6.40 -0.40
C LYS A 23 3.76 -4.98 -0.01
N ILE A 24 4.98 -4.61 -0.35
CA ILE A 24 5.42 -3.22 -0.38
C ILE A 24 5.16 -2.73 -1.79
N ILE A 25 4.48 -1.59 -1.93
CA ILE A 25 4.04 -1.10 -3.22
C ILE A 25 4.82 0.17 -3.56
N VAL A 26 5.41 0.20 -4.75
CA VAL A 26 5.95 1.42 -5.37
C VAL A 26 4.98 1.82 -6.47
N ALA A 27 4.37 3.00 -6.33
CA ALA A 27 3.32 3.47 -7.23
C ALA A 27 3.75 4.73 -7.97
N ASP A 28 3.35 4.85 -9.24
CA ASP A 28 3.48 6.04 -10.07
C ASP A 28 2.23 6.27 -10.93
N PHE A 29 2.17 7.45 -11.56
CA PHE A 29 1.10 7.85 -12.46
C PHE A 29 1.68 8.17 -13.83
N PHE A 30 1.07 7.67 -14.89
CA PHE A 30 1.53 7.81 -16.26
C PHE A 30 0.37 7.82 -17.25
N PHE A 31 0.65 8.04 -18.52
CA PHE A 31 -0.23 7.71 -19.64
C PHE A 31 0.58 7.36 -20.88
N THR A 32 0.03 6.49 -21.73
CA THR A 32 0.81 5.88 -22.84
C THR A 32 1.21 6.86 -23.93
N HIS A 33 0.45 7.92 -24.12
CA HIS A 33 0.66 8.96 -25.15
C HIS A 33 1.46 10.16 -24.63
N CYS A 34 2.05 10.09 -23.45
CA CYS A 34 2.85 11.17 -22.89
C CYS A 34 4.10 11.42 -23.75
N PRO A 35 4.28 12.63 -24.29
CA PRO A 35 5.43 12.92 -25.16
C PRO A 35 6.71 13.28 -24.38
N SER A 36 6.63 13.42 -23.07
CA SER A 36 7.70 14.02 -22.27
C SER A 36 8.28 13.07 -21.20
N ILE A 37 7.73 13.09 -19.98
CA ILE A 37 8.36 12.45 -18.82
C ILE A 37 8.07 10.95 -18.70
N CYS A 38 6.89 10.46 -19.10
CA CYS A 38 6.48 9.08 -18.84
C CYS A 38 7.40 8.02 -19.45
N PRO A 39 7.95 8.17 -20.69
CA PRO A 39 8.90 7.20 -21.19
C PRO A 39 10.17 7.07 -20.34
N THR A 40 10.66 8.20 -19.80
CA THR A 40 11.83 8.20 -18.91
C THR A 40 11.48 7.62 -17.54
N LEU A 41 10.32 7.98 -16.97
CA LEU A 41 9.81 7.43 -15.73
C LEU A 41 9.67 5.91 -15.81
N THR A 42 9.04 5.40 -16.89
CA THR A 42 8.87 3.95 -17.10
C THR A 42 10.23 3.23 -17.23
N LYS A 43 11.19 3.81 -17.95
CA LYS A 43 12.56 3.23 -18.04
C LYS A 43 13.24 3.20 -16.66
N ASN A 44 13.06 4.21 -15.85
CA ASN A 44 13.65 4.28 -14.52
C ASN A 44 12.95 3.31 -13.56
N MET A 45 11.62 3.21 -13.60
CA MET A 45 10.86 2.18 -12.88
C MET A 45 11.31 0.77 -13.27
N LYS A 46 11.60 0.53 -14.56
CA LYS A 46 12.16 -0.75 -14.99
C LYS A 46 13.54 -1.04 -14.39
N LYS A 47 14.42 -0.04 -14.32
CA LYS A 47 15.73 -0.23 -13.65
C LYS A 47 15.53 -0.59 -12.18
N LEU A 48 14.58 0.09 -11.51
CA LEU A 48 14.22 -0.21 -10.13
C LEU A 48 13.66 -1.63 -10.01
N GLN A 49 12.72 -2.04 -10.87
CA GLN A 49 12.20 -3.41 -10.91
C GLN A 49 13.33 -4.43 -11.05
N GLN A 50 14.26 -4.20 -11.97
CA GLN A 50 15.38 -5.12 -12.22
C GLN A 50 16.35 -5.23 -11.03
N ALA A 51 16.52 -4.16 -10.26
CA ALA A 51 17.35 -4.17 -9.06
C ALA A 51 16.78 -5.12 -7.99
N PHE A 52 15.45 -5.24 -7.92
CA PHE A 52 14.80 -6.16 -6.99
C PHE A 52 14.69 -7.60 -7.51
N ILE A 53 14.63 -7.81 -8.83
CA ILE A 53 14.57 -9.16 -9.43
C ILE A 53 15.94 -9.83 -9.46
N LYS A 54 16.98 -9.07 -9.70
CA LYS A 54 18.35 -9.58 -9.89
C LYS A 54 19.15 -9.62 -8.62
N GLY A 55 18.65 -9.98 -7.49
CA GLY A 55 19.41 -10.12 -6.24
C GLY A 55 20.89 -10.46 -6.48
N GLY A 56 21.69 -9.44 -6.87
CA GLY A 56 23.11 -9.60 -7.24
C GLY A 56 24.04 -9.70 -6.05
N ASP A 57 23.50 -9.54 -4.84
CA ASP A 57 24.22 -9.69 -3.59
C ASP A 57 23.46 -10.69 -2.71
N PRO A 58 24.05 -11.84 -2.32
CA PRO A 58 23.42 -12.78 -1.40
C PRO A 58 23.01 -12.17 -0.05
N MET A 59 23.60 -11.03 0.35
CA MET A 59 23.20 -10.24 1.53
C MET A 59 22.05 -9.27 1.25
N GLN A 60 21.70 -9.05 -0.02
CA GLN A 60 20.58 -8.26 -0.51
C GLN A 60 19.60 -9.12 -1.32
N ALA A 61 19.47 -10.39 -1.03
CA ALA A 61 18.42 -11.26 -1.56
C ALA A 61 17.06 -10.79 -1.03
N VAL A 62 16.67 -9.59 -1.49
CA VAL A 62 15.33 -9.04 -1.32
C VAL A 62 14.40 -9.99 -2.05
N ASP A 63 13.51 -10.64 -1.32
CA ASP A 63 12.46 -11.45 -1.93
C ASP A 63 11.63 -10.55 -2.85
N SER A 64 11.92 -10.61 -4.16
CA SER A 64 11.25 -9.81 -5.18
C SER A 64 9.73 -10.01 -5.18
N SER A 65 9.27 -11.14 -4.61
CA SER A 65 7.85 -11.42 -4.46
C SER A 65 7.17 -10.45 -3.48
N ILE A 66 7.91 -9.76 -2.62
CA ILE A 66 7.36 -8.82 -1.62
C ILE A 66 7.15 -7.43 -2.22
N VAL A 67 7.91 -7.05 -3.27
CA VAL A 67 7.80 -5.72 -3.89
C VAL A 67 6.92 -5.78 -5.12
N LEU A 68 5.90 -4.93 -5.14
CA LEU A 68 4.96 -4.78 -6.25
C LEU A 68 5.03 -3.36 -6.79
N PHE A 69 5.07 -3.22 -8.11
CA PHE A 69 5.02 -1.94 -8.80
C PHE A 69 3.63 -1.73 -9.38
N LEU A 70 3.04 -0.55 -9.14
CA LEU A 70 1.73 -0.18 -9.66
C LEU A 70 1.85 1.15 -10.42
N SER A 71 1.59 1.13 -11.73
CA SER A 71 1.51 2.33 -12.54
C SER A 71 0.07 2.60 -12.93
N PHE A 72 -0.48 3.74 -12.48
CA PHE A 72 -1.87 4.13 -12.71
C PHE A 72 -1.97 5.02 -13.95
N SER A 73 -2.76 4.61 -14.95
CA SER A 73 -3.01 5.47 -16.11
C SER A 73 -3.95 6.61 -15.75
N VAL A 74 -3.51 7.86 -15.95
CA VAL A 74 -4.36 9.05 -15.77
C VAL A 74 -5.23 9.34 -16.98
N ASP A 75 -5.06 8.60 -18.08
CA ASP A 75 -5.88 8.67 -19.30
C ASP A 75 -6.56 7.33 -19.61
N PRO A 76 -7.39 6.78 -18.71
CA PRO A 76 -7.99 5.46 -18.89
C PRO A 76 -8.94 5.38 -20.09
N GLU A 77 -9.39 6.51 -20.62
CA GLU A 77 -10.24 6.56 -21.81
C GLU A 77 -9.49 6.15 -23.08
N ARG A 78 -8.19 6.48 -23.18
CA ARG A 78 -7.30 6.09 -24.27
C ARG A 78 -6.49 4.83 -23.92
N ASP A 79 -6.14 4.66 -22.67
CA ASP A 79 -5.28 3.59 -22.18
C ASP A 79 -6.09 2.33 -21.82
N SER A 80 -6.69 1.72 -22.83
CA SER A 80 -7.37 0.43 -22.70
C SER A 80 -6.39 -0.71 -22.40
N VAL A 81 -6.89 -1.86 -21.94
CA VAL A 81 -6.06 -3.05 -21.62
C VAL A 81 -5.12 -3.43 -22.75
N PRO A 82 -5.55 -3.53 -24.04
CA PRO A 82 -4.62 -3.81 -25.14
C PRO A 82 -3.55 -2.75 -25.33
N VAL A 83 -3.88 -1.46 -25.10
CA VAL A 83 -2.93 -0.34 -25.21
C VAL A 83 -1.88 -0.44 -24.12
N LEU A 84 -2.31 -0.68 -22.88
CA LEU A 84 -1.41 -0.91 -21.74
C LEU A 84 -0.52 -2.14 -21.96
N LYS A 85 -1.07 -3.22 -22.49
CA LYS A 85 -0.29 -4.43 -22.82
C LYS A 85 0.81 -4.13 -23.82
N LYS A 86 0.47 -3.43 -24.91
CA LYS A 86 1.45 -3.00 -25.91
C LYS A 86 2.54 -2.10 -25.34
N TYR A 87 2.16 -1.17 -24.46
CA TYR A 87 3.09 -0.29 -23.77
C TYR A 87 4.02 -1.10 -22.83
N ALA A 88 3.45 -2.01 -22.05
CA ALA A 88 4.21 -2.90 -21.17
C ALA A 88 5.25 -3.73 -21.97
N ASP A 89 4.84 -4.32 -23.10
CA ASP A 89 5.71 -5.10 -23.97
C ASP A 89 6.84 -4.25 -24.58
N HIS A 90 6.51 -3.03 -25.03
CA HIS A 90 7.49 -2.09 -25.59
C HIS A 90 8.60 -1.74 -24.59
N PHE A 91 8.25 -1.50 -23.32
CA PHE A 91 9.21 -1.19 -22.28
C PHE A 91 9.77 -2.44 -21.60
N GLY A 92 9.27 -3.63 -21.94
CA GLY A 92 9.67 -4.93 -21.35
C GLY A 92 9.36 -4.99 -19.86
N VAL A 93 8.19 -4.52 -19.45
CA VAL A 93 7.67 -4.61 -18.08
C VAL A 93 7.48 -6.09 -17.72
N ASN A 94 8.04 -6.53 -16.59
CA ASN A 94 7.74 -7.87 -16.06
C ASN A 94 6.44 -7.83 -15.28
N SER A 95 5.40 -8.48 -15.79
CA SER A 95 4.05 -8.49 -15.22
C SER A 95 3.93 -9.32 -13.93
N ASP A 96 4.96 -10.09 -13.54
CA ASP A 96 4.94 -10.87 -12.29
C ASP A 96 4.86 -9.97 -11.06
N ASN A 97 5.48 -8.79 -11.12
CA ASN A 97 5.49 -7.84 -10.03
C ASN A 97 5.33 -6.38 -10.45
N TRP A 98 4.87 -6.11 -11.67
CA TRP A 98 4.57 -4.74 -12.12
C TRP A 98 3.30 -4.70 -12.96
N TRP A 99 2.29 -4.02 -12.47
CA TRP A 99 0.99 -3.89 -13.12
C TRP A 99 0.73 -2.45 -13.54
N LEU A 100 0.38 -2.30 -14.82
CA LEU A 100 -0.14 -1.05 -15.37
C LEU A 100 -1.66 -1.09 -15.27
N LEU A 101 -2.24 -0.13 -14.58
CA LEU A 101 -3.64 -0.15 -14.16
C LEU A 101 -4.46 0.89 -14.91
N THR A 102 -5.64 0.47 -15.35
CA THR A 102 -6.66 1.33 -15.96
C THR A 102 -8.03 1.07 -15.36
N GLY A 103 -9.00 1.95 -15.61
CA GLY A 103 -10.37 1.77 -15.12
C GLY A 103 -11.09 3.10 -14.91
N SER A 104 -11.78 3.26 -13.77
CA SER A 104 -12.49 4.48 -13.46
C SER A 104 -11.53 5.66 -13.30
N LYS A 105 -11.68 6.68 -14.17
CA LYS A 105 -10.92 7.94 -14.08
C LYS A 105 -11.08 8.59 -12.71
N LYS A 106 -12.33 8.62 -12.21
CA LYS A 106 -12.61 9.15 -10.86
C LYS A 106 -11.78 8.45 -9.79
N THR A 107 -11.75 7.12 -9.78
CA THR A 107 -10.99 6.33 -8.81
C THR A 107 -9.50 6.64 -8.88
N ILE A 108 -8.93 6.72 -10.09
CA ILE A 108 -7.51 6.99 -10.29
C ILE A 108 -7.14 8.41 -9.81
N TYR A 109 -7.99 9.39 -10.12
CA TYR A 109 -7.78 10.77 -9.67
C TYR A 109 -7.99 10.94 -8.17
N ASP A 110 -8.96 10.27 -7.58
CA ASP A 110 -9.14 10.26 -6.12
C ASP A 110 -7.90 9.68 -5.42
N LEU A 111 -7.34 8.59 -5.93
CA LEU A 111 -6.07 8.05 -5.42
C LEU A 111 -4.93 9.08 -5.50
N ALA A 112 -4.76 9.72 -6.66
CA ALA A 112 -3.68 10.69 -6.85
C ALA A 112 -3.81 11.90 -5.93
N LEU A 113 -5.01 12.50 -5.87
CA LEU A 113 -5.24 13.80 -5.24
C LEU A 113 -5.59 13.67 -3.76
N ASN A 114 -6.46 12.72 -3.41
CA ASN A 114 -7.03 12.62 -2.08
C ASN A 114 -6.25 11.66 -1.19
N GLU A 115 -5.79 10.52 -1.74
CA GLU A 115 -5.04 9.53 -0.96
C GLU A 115 -3.54 9.84 -0.94
N PHE A 116 -2.95 10.01 -2.11
CA PHE A 116 -1.51 10.24 -2.23
C PHE A 116 -1.11 11.72 -2.18
N LYS A 117 -2.07 12.65 -2.10
CA LYS A 117 -1.82 14.10 -2.00
C LYS A 117 -0.82 14.62 -3.05
N LEU A 118 -0.86 14.06 -4.25
CA LEU A 118 -0.03 14.50 -5.36
C LEU A 118 -0.65 15.76 -5.95
N GLY A 119 0.12 16.87 -5.94
CA GLY A 119 -0.33 18.12 -6.56
C GLY A 119 -0.54 17.95 -8.06
N ILE A 120 -1.58 18.60 -8.62
CA ILE A 120 -1.73 18.77 -10.07
C ILE A 120 -0.71 19.84 -10.48
N VAL A 121 0.15 19.52 -11.43
CA VAL A 121 0.94 20.53 -12.12
C VAL A 121 0.17 20.87 -13.39
N ASP A 122 -0.47 22.03 -13.42
CA ASP A 122 -1.05 22.58 -14.63
C ASP A 122 0.10 22.91 -15.60
N GLY A 123 0.30 22.05 -16.58
CA GLY A 123 1.22 22.31 -17.69
C GLY A 123 0.57 23.27 -18.69
N GLU A 124 0.99 24.52 -18.74
CA GLU A 124 0.65 25.41 -19.86
C GLU A 124 1.05 24.74 -21.18
N GLY A 125 0.07 24.40 -22.02
CA GLY A 125 0.30 24.01 -23.41
C GLY A 125 0.15 22.54 -23.80
N VAL A 126 -0.17 21.64 -22.88
CA VAL A 126 -0.61 20.27 -23.17
C VAL A 126 -1.95 20.07 -22.48
N ASP A 127 -2.93 19.41 -23.14
CA ASP A 127 -4.29 19.18 -22.64
C ASP A 127 -4.34 19.20 -21.11
N SER A 128 -4.83 20.28 -20.53
CA SER A 128 -4.71 20.68 -19.11
C SER A 128 -5.51 19.80 -18.13
N ALA A 129 -5.82 18.57 -18.52
CA ALA A 129 -6.70 17.68 -17.78
C ALA A 129 -5.95 16.52 -17.07
N PHE A 130 -4.63 16.41 -17.21
CA PHE A 130 -3.92 15.26 -16.67
C PHE A 130 -3.04 15.61 -15.47
N VAL A 131 -3.04 14.70 -14.48
CA VAL A 131 -2.09 14.75 -13.36
C VAL A 131 -0.69 14.42 -13.89
N HIS A 132 0.13 15.44 -14.08
CA HIS A 132 1.55 15.24 -14.38
C HIS A 132 2.35 15.18 -13.10
N THR A 133 2.86 14.03 -12.76
CA THR A 133 3.75 13.87 -11.61
C THR A 133 4.86 12.90 -11.93
N GLN A 134 6.08 13.25 -11.52
CA GLN A 134 7.24 12.38 -11.56
C GLN A 134 7.49 11.66 -10.24
N LYS A 135 6.56 11.83 -9.28
CA LYS A 135 6.72 11.31 -7.93
C LYS A 135 6.41 9.84 -7.87
N LEU A 136 7.27 9.10 -7.16
CA LEU A 136 6.98 7.73 -6.75
C LEU A 136 6.45 7.74 -5.33
N VAL A 137 5.39 6.97 -5.12
CA VAL A 137 4.74 6.78 -3.81
C VAL A 137 5.10 5.40 -3.29
N LEU A 138 5.56 5.33 -2.05
CA LEU A 138 5.88 4.08 -1.37
C LEU A 138 4.78 3.75 -0.36
N LEU A 139 4.21 2.54 -0.43
CA LEU A 139 3.25 2.03 0.54
C LEU A 139 3.83 0.79 1.23
N ASP A 140 3.57 0.67 2.52
CA ASP A 140 3.95 -0.51 3.30
C ASP A 140 2.94 -1.67 3.14
N LYS A 141 3.16 -2.75 3.88
CA LYS A 141 2.35 -3.98 3.85
C LYS A 141 0.89 -3.77 4.30
N ASP A 142 0.62 -2.67 4.99
CA ASP A 142 -0.72 -2.27 5.46
C ASP A 142 -1.35 -1.18 4.57
N HIS A 143 -0.72 -0.89 3.41
CA HIS A 143 -1.12 0.13 2.44
C HIS A 143 -1.11 1.55 3.01
N ILE A 144 -0.21 1.82 3.95
CA ILE A 144 0.02 3.16 4.48
C ILE A 144 1.12 3.83 3.64
N VAL A 145 0.88 5.06 3.22
CA VAL A 145 1.88 5.84 2.50
C VAL A 145 3.06 6.10 3.43
N ARG A 146 4.25 5.72 2.97
CA ARG A 146 5.51 5.88 3.69
C ARG A 146 6.40 6.83 2.89
N GLY A 147 7.21 7.59 3.57
CA GLY A 147 8.07 8.56 2.91
C GLY A 147 9.42 8.68 3.55
N ARG A 148 10.31 9.42 2.89
CA ARG A 148 11.61 9.79 3.41
C ARG A 148 11.46 10.49 4.77
N LEU A 149 12.45 10.29 5.64
CA LEU A 149 12.59 11.11 6.85
C LEU A 149 12.79 12.56 6.43
N GLY A 150 11.73 13.40 6.54
CA GLY A 150 11.76 14.81 6.17
C GLY A 150 10.46 15.31 5.55
N PRO A 151 10.40 16.56 5.07
CA PRO A 151 9.18 17.17 4.57
C PRO A 151 8.72 16.62 3.20
N GLN A 152 9.55 15.84 2.50
CA GLN A 152 9.21 15.22 1.22
C GLN A 152 8.86 13.75 1.43
N VAL A 153 7.56 13.46 1.28
CA VAL A 153 7.00 12.10 1.42
C VAL A 153 7.22 11.24 0.17
N TYR A 154 7.72 11.81 -0.92
CA TYR A 154 7.81 11.17 -2.24
C TYR A 154 9.24 11.11 -2.75
N TYR A 155 9.50 10.12 -3.62
CA TYR A 155 10.76 10.00 -4.35
C TYR A 155 10.59 10.56 -5.75
N ASP A 156 11.66 11.11 -6.32
CA ASP A 156 11.66 11.58 -7.70
C ASP A 156 11.96 10.41 -8.66
N GLY A 157 10.99 10.05 -9.48
CA GLY A 157 11.14 8.95 -10.43
C GLY A 157 12.01 9.28 -11.65
N LEU A 158 12.31 10.55 -11.88
CA LEU A 158 13.25 10.97 -12.95
C LEU A 158 14.68 11.06 -12.44
N ASP A 159 14.87 11.35 -11.14
CA ASP A 159 16.19 11.42 -10.51
C ASP A 159 16.58 10.07 -9.92
N THR A 160 17.32 9.28 -10.71
CA THR A 160 17.80 7.97 -10.27
C THR A 160 18.83 8.02 -9.13
N THR A 161 19.34 9.18 -8.76
CA THR A 161 20.24 9.33 -7.61
C THR A 161 19.52 9.12 -6.28
N THR A 162 18.16 9.22 -6.26
CA THR A 162 17.34 8.96 -5.09
C THR A 162 16.98 7.46 -4.92
N PHE A 163 17.24 6.63 -5.91
CA PHE A 163 16.87 5.20 -5.90
C PHE A 163 17.56 4.36 -4.82
N PRO A 164 18.84 4.60 -4.46
CA PRO A 164 19.44 3.91 -3.33
C PRO A 164 18.71 4.16 -2.00
N GLU A 165 18.18 5.39 -1.80
CA GLU A 165 17.38 5.69 -0.62
C GLU A 165 16.02 4.97 -0.66
N LEU A 166 15.33 5.00 -1.80
CA LEU A 166 14.08 4.26 -1.99
C LEU A 166 14.31 2.76 -1.75
N ALA A 167 15.38 2.18 -2.29
CA ALA A 167 15.72 0.77 -2.07
C ALA A 167 16.00 0.46 -0.60
N LYS A 168 16.70 1.36 0.11
CA LYS A 168 16.95 1.24 1.55
C LYS A 168 15.63 1.27 2.34
N ASP A 169 14.73 2.20 2.02
CA ASP A 169 13.46 2.34 2.73
C ASP A 169 12.54 1.13 2.45
N ILE A 170 12.53 0.61 1.22
CA ILE A 170 11.88 -0.67 0.90
C ILE A 170 12.46 -1.79 1.77
N GLY A 171 13.78 -1.90 1.87
CA GLY A 171 14.45 -2.90 2.70
C GLY A 171 14.06 -2.80 4.18
N LEU A 172 13.92 -1.59 4.73
CA LEU A 172 13.44 -1.38 6.10
C LEU A 172 11.99 -1.85 6.26
N LEU A 173 11.11 -1.49 5.33
CA LEU A 173 9.70 -1.91 5.34
C LEU A 173 9.53 -3.44 5.22
N MET A 174 10.46 -4.12 4.55
CA MET A 174 10.44 -5.59 4.48
C MET A 174 10.63 -6.23 5.84
N MET A 175 11.44 -5.63 6.71
CA MET A 175 11.70 -6.11 8.07
C MET A 175 10.59 -5.71 9.05
N GLU A 176 9.76 -4.72 8.71
CA GLU A 176 8.62 -4.34 9.55
C GLU A 176 7.57 -5.45 9.56
N LYS A 177 7.04 -5.76 10.74
CA LYS A 177 5.88 -6.65 10.87
C LYS A 177 4.63 -5.88 10.46
N PRO A 178 3.68 -6.50 9.73
CA PRO A 178 2.37 -5.90 9.50
C PRO A 178 1.72 -5.49 10.83
N LEU A 179 0.94 -4.43 10.80
CA LEU A 179 0.14 -4.03 11.96
C LEU A 179 -0.75 -5.20 12.39
N ALA A 180 -0.81 -5.43 13.70
CA ALA A 180 -1.75 -6.41 14.22
C ALA A 180 -3.17 -6.00 13.79
N PRO A 181 -4.04 -6.97 13.41
CA PRO A 181 -5.43 -6.66 13.13
C PRO A 181 -6.01 -5.85 14.30
N GLU A 182 -6.75 -4.79 14.00
CA GLU A 182 -7.46 -4.06 15.03
C GLU A 182 -8.30 -5.07 15.83
N ALA A 183 -8.14 -5.06 17.16
CA ALA A 183 -8.96 -5.89 18.00
C ALA A 183 -10.44 -5.58 17.69
N PRO A 184 -11.29 -6.60 17.52
CA PRO A 184 -12.71 -6.35 17.26
C PRO A 184 -13.24 -5.40 18.34
N PRO A 185 -14.12 -4.46 18.00
CA PRO A 185 -14.69 -3.56 18.98
C PRO A 185 -15.33 -4.40 20.09
N PHE A 186 -15.08 -4.03 21.33
CA PHE A 186 -15.62 -4.75 22.48
C PHE A 186 -17.14 -4.86 22.34
N ASP A 187 -17.63 -6.09 22.23
CA ASP A 187 -19.06 -6.35 22.26
C ASP A 187 -19.59 -6.02 23.67
N PRO A 188 -20.46 -5.01 23.83
CA PRO A 188 -20.98 -4.61 25.15
C PRO A 188 -21.71 -5.77 25.83
N VAL A 189 -22.27 -6.72 25.09
CA VAL A 189 -22.94 -7.90 25.64
C VAL A 189 -21.90 -8.86 26.23
N GLN A 190 -20.78 -9.10 25.54
CA GLN A 190 -19.69 -9.94 26.08
C GLN A 190 -19.08 -9.31 27.33
N MET A 191 -18.91 -7.99 27.35
CA MET A 191 -18.43 -7.27 28.53
C MET A 191 -19.40 -7.40 29.71
N ALA A 192 -20.70 -7.24 29.47
CA ALA A 192 -21.72 -7.41 30.53
C ALA A 192 -21.74 -8.82 31.10
N ILE A 193 -21.60 -9.86 30.25
CA ILE A 193 -21.47 -11.24 30.69
C ILE A 193 -20.22 -11.45 31.53
N PHE A 194 -19.06 -10.93 31.09
CA PHE A 194 -17.79 -11.08 31.80
C PHE A 194 -17.84 -10.43 33.19
N PHE A 195 -18.35 -9.19 33.28
CA PHE A 195 -18.52 -8.50 34.57
C PHE A 195 -19.58 -9.18 35.45
N GLY A 196 -20.66 -9.73 34.85
CA GLY A 196 -21.66 -10.49 35.59
C GLY A 196 -21.09 -11.74 36.24
N ILE A 197 -20.30 -12.52 35.51
CA ILE A 197 -19.61 -13.72 36.04
C ILE A 197 -18.62 -13.33 37.15
N ALA A 198 -17.82 -12.27 36.94
CA ALA A 198 -16.87 -11.78 37.94
C ALA A 198 -17.57 -11.36 39.23
N LEU A 199 -18.70 -10.62 39.14
CA LEU A 199 -19.48 -10.22 40.28
C LEU A 199 -20.06 -11.39 41.09
N ILE A 200 -20.59 -12.41 40.36
CA ILE A 200 -21.09 -13.65 40.97
C ILE A 200 -19.96 -14.36 41.76
N ALA A 201 -18.78 -14.48 41.13
CA ALA A 201 -17.61 -15.11 41.77
C ALA A 201 -17.20 -14.35 43.05
N VAL A 202 -17.20 -13.02 43.03
CA VAL A 202 -16.91 -12.18 44.22
C VAL A 202 -17.94 -12.42 45.30
N ILE A 203 -19.26 -12.45 44.99
CA ILE A 203 -20.33 -12.71 45.94
C ILE A 203 -20.14 -14.10 46.60
N PHE A 204 -19.82 -15.13 45.81
CA PHE A 204 -19.55 -16.47 46.34
C PHE A 204 -18.33 -16.48 47.28
N ALA A 205 -17.24 -15.82 46.92
CA ALA A 205 -16.04 -15.71 47.72
C ALA A 205 -16.31 -15.00 49.06
N VAL A 206 -17.04 -13.90 49.02
CA VAL A 206 -17.42 -13.15 50.24
C VAL A 206 -18.32 -14.00 51.15
N ASN A 207 -19.33 -14.66 50.58
CA ASN A 207 -20.21 -15.54 51.36
C ASN A 207 -19.44 -16.73 51.96
N TYR A 208 -18.50 -17.29 51.26
CA TYR A 208 -17.64 -18.36 51.76
C TYR A 208 -16.81 -17.87 52.95
N LEU A 209 -16.18 -16.70 52.86
CA LEU A 209 -15.39 -16.11 53.92
C LEU A 209 -16.20 -15.80 55.18
N ILE A 210 -17.43 -15.28 54.99
CA ILE A 210 -18.36 -15.01 56.12
C ILE A 210 -18.75 -16.29 56.82
N LYS A 211 -19.08 -17.38 56.09
CA LYS A 211 -19.39 -18.68 56.65
C LYS A 211 -18.21 -19.26 57.42
N LYS A 212 -16.98 -19.18 56.87
CA LYS A 212 -15.75 -19.67 57.53
C LYS A 212 -15.47 -18.88 58.82
N LYS A 213 -15.70 -17.56 58.83
CA LYS A 213 -15.50 -16.75 60.06
C LYS A 213 -16.52 -17.06 61.16
N LYS A 214 -17.77 -17.42 60.79
CA LYS A 214 -18.77 -17.87 61.77
C LYS A 214 -18.42 -19.19 62.41
N GLN A 215 -17.86 -20.16 61.65
CA GLN A 215 -17.44 -21.47 62.15
C GLN A 215 -16.18 -21.42 63.05
N SER A 216 -15.33 -20.39 62.88
CA SER A 216 -14.11 -20.23 63.72
C SER A 216 -14.32 -19.34 64.94
N GLY A 217 -15.51 -18.74 65.11
CA GLY A 217 -15.85 -17.92 66.25
C GLY A 217 -16.72 -18.59 67.32
N ASP A 218 -17.16 -19.84 67.04
CA ASP A 218 -17.98 -20.68 67.95
C ASP A 218 -17.19 -21.84 68.55
N ALA A 219 -15.81 -21.76 68.54
CA ALA A 219 -14.92 -22.77 69.15
C ALA A 219 -14.13 -22.19 70.30
#